data_fbcec8f860d10bcb00d8a89fbe437a2a
#
_entry.id   fbcec8f860d10bcb00d8a89fbe437a2a
#
_cell.length_a   1.000
_cell.length_b   1.000
_cell.length_c   1.000
_cell.angle_alpha   90.00
_cell.angle_beta   90.00
_cell.angle_gamma   90.00
#
_symmetry.space_group_name_H-M   'P 1'
#
loop_
_entity.id
_entity.type
_entity.pdbx_description
1 polymer ?
#
loop_
_entity_poly.entity_id
_entity_poly.type
_entity_poly.pdbx_seq_one_letter_code
_entity_poly.pdbx_strand_id
1 'polypeptide(L)'
;QPLTKEVAVAIVNATIPFNPVDITQFPPQACGSLTFQAERLQDILPEMDVLSRAHWQETEFHQHHLKMNLDYDVMVSEENHGSLIQFTARCGDALVGNLRVYLRTSRHTRQKLAMEDTLFLLAEHRRGRNGMRLIEYAERCVAGLGYYEFRATTKLVNSTGRLLEFMKYKPVATEYVKFLKE
;
A
#
# COMPACT_ATOMS: atom_id res chain seq x y z
N GLN A 1 -1.24 -31.90 14.69
CA GLN A 1 -1.34 -31.46 13.29
C GLN A 1 -1.04 -29.98 13.22
N PRO A 2 -0.28 -29.50 12.22
CA PRO A 2 -0.10 -28.08 12.03
C PRO A 2 -1.46 -27.41 11.73
N LEU A 3 -1.67 -26.20 12.23
CA LEU A 3 -2.86 -25.39 11.91
C LEU A 3 -2.88 -25.12 10.40
N THR A 4 -4.04 -25.31 9.77
CA THR A 4 -4.23 -24.85 8.38
C THR A 4 -4.30 -23.32 8.36
N LYS A 5 -4.02 -22.72 7.21
CA LYS A 5 -4.08 -21.27 7.01
C LYS A 5 -5.48 -20.74 7.38
N GLU A 6 -6.54 -21.44 6.97
CA GLU A 6 -7.92 -21.05 7.23
C GLU A 6 -8.23 -21.02 8.74
N VAL A 7 -7.73 -22.02 9.48
CA VAL A 7 -7.90 -22.09 10.94
C VAL A 7 -7.10 -20.99 11.61
N ALA A 8 -5.88 -20.71 11.16
CA ALA A 8 -5.06 -19.62 11.70
C ALA A 8 -5.73 -18.25 11.49
N VAL A 9 -6.26 -17.98 10.30
CA VAL A 9 -7.00 -16.73 9.99
C VAL A 9 -8.27 -16.64 10.84
N ALA A 10 -9.02 -17.73 10.98
CA ALA A 10 -10.23 -17.76 11.83
C ALA A 10 -9.91 -17.47 13.31
N ILE A 11 -8.81 -18.00 13.83
CA ILE A 11 -8.37 -17.71 15.20
C ILE A 11 -7.98 -16.23 15.36
N VAL A 12 -7.21 -15.67 14.42
CA VAL A 12 -6.83 -14.26 14.44
C VAL A 12 -8.08 -13.38 14.43
N ASN A 13 -9.01 -13.63 13.52
CA ASN A 13 -10.26 -12.85 13.42
C ASN A 13 -11.16 -13.00 14.67
N ALA A 14 -11.10 -14.14 15.36
CA ALA A 14 -11.87 -14.35 16.58
C ALA A 14 -11.21 -13.73 17.84
N THR A 15 -9.89 -13.54 17.82
CA THR A 15 -9.13 -13.04 18.98
C THR A 15 -8.79 -11.56 18.91
N ILE A 16 -8.68 -11.00 17.71
CA ILE A 16 -8.42 -9.57 17.47
C ILE A 16 -9.75 -8.92 17.09
N PRO A 17 -10.21 -7.87 17.79
CA PRO A 17 -11.47 -7.24 17.47
C PRO A 17 -11.47 -6.65 16.06
N PHE A 18 -12.55 -6.88 15.32
CA PHE A 18 -12.81 -6.24 14.03
C PHE A 18 -12.91 -4.73 14.25
N ASN A 19 -11.95 -3.99 13.76
CA ASN A 19 -11.86 -2.54 13.95
C ASN A 19 -11.19 -1.89 12.72
N PRO A 20 -11.80 -2.00 11.53
CA PRO A 20 -11.24 -1.39 10.33
C PRO A 20 -11.22 0.12 10.46
N VAL A 21 -10.27 0.76 9.78
CA VAL A 21 -10.31 2.22 9.63
C VAL A 21 -11.59 2.60 8.92
N ASP A 22 -12.30 3.60 9.45
CA ASP A 22 -13.44 4.19 8.76
C ASP A 22 -12.96 5.01 7.56
N ILE A 23 -13.01 4.43 6.37
CA ILE A 23 -12.57 5.09 5.13
C ILE A 23 -13.57 6.12 4.61
N THR A 24 -14.80 6.17 5.13
CA THR A 24 -15.81 7.16 4.71
C THR A 24 -15.43 8.59 5.13
N GLN A 25 -14.55 8.73 6.11
CA GLN A 25 -13.99 10.01 6.52
C GLN A 25 -12.98 10.61 5.51
N PHE A 26 -12.58 9.84 4.49
CA PHE A 26 -11.64 10.27 3.45
C PHE A 26 -12.39 10.62 2.16
N PRO A 27 -12.81 11.87 1.97
CA PRO A 27 -13.55 12.23 0.76
C PRO A 27 -12.69 12.00 -0.49
N PRO A 28 -13.27 11.43 -1.57
CA PRO A 28 -12.58 11.29 -2.83
C PRO A 28 -12.06 12.64 -3.34
N GLN A 29 -10.88 12.63 -3.96
CA GLN A 29 -10.25 13.82 -4.52
C GLN A 29 -10.08 13.69 -6.03
N ALA A 30 -10.77 14.56 -6.78
CA ALA A 30 -10.57 14.67 -8.23
C ALA A 30 -9.21 15.30 -8.55
N CYS A 31 -8.55 14.75 -9.58
CA CYS A 31 -7.24 15.19 -10.07
C CYS A 31 -7.15 15.02 -11.58
N GLY A 32 -7.62 15.99 -12.35
CA GLY A 32 -7.75 15.86 -13.80
C GLY A 32 -8.75 14.76 -14.15
N SER A 33 -8.30 13.75 -14.92
CA SER A 33 -9.10 12.58 -15.25
C SER A 33 -9.10 11.50 -14.16
N LEU A 34 -8.33 11.68 -13.10
CA LEU A 34 -8.22 10.71 -12.01
C LEU A 34 -9.05 11.12 -10.79
N THR A 35 -9.50 10.13 -10.06
CA THR A 35 -10.05 10.28 -8.71
C THR A 35 -9.22 9.44 -7.75
N PHE A 36 -8.73 10.06 -6.68
CA PHE A 36 -8.06 9.36 -5.57
C PHE A 36 -9.07 9.14 -4.46
N GLN A 37 -9.08 7.94 -3.92
CA GLN A 37 -10.01 7.54 -2.85
C GLN A 37 -9.42 6.39 -2.03
N ALA A 38 -10.02 6.10 -0.87
CA ALA A 38 -9.77 4.87 -0.14
C ALA A 38 -10.87 3.87 -0.47
N GLU A 39 -10.52 2.62 -0.72
CA GLU A 39 -11.47 1.55 -1.04
C GLU A 39 -11.16 0.31 -0.18
N ARG A 40 -12.17 -0.47 0.12
CA ARG A 40 -11.97 -1.76 0.79
C ARG A 40 -11.30 -2.73 -0.18
N LEU A 41 -10.20 -3.33 0.25
CA LEU A 41 -9.44 -4.25 -0.58
C LEU A 41 -10.30 -5.42 -1.07
N GLN A 42 -11.15 -5.97 -0.18
CA GLN A 42 -12.06 -7.07 -0.54
C GLN A 42 -13.02 -6.74 -1.70
N ASP A 43 -13.42 -5.47 -1.85
CA ASP A 43 -14.40 -5.05 -2.87
C ASP A 43 -13.77 -4.88 -4.25
N ILE A 44 -12.44 -4.75 -4.32
CA ILE A 44 -11.68 -4.47 -5.54
C ILE A 44 -10.65 -5.56 -5.88
N LEU A 45 -10.70 -6.73 -5.23
CA LEU A 45 -9.71 -7.80 -5.40
C LEU A 45 -9.43 -8.17 -6.85
N PRO A 46 -10.45 -8.38 -7.74
CA PRO A 46 -10.18 -8.75 -9.12
C PRO A 46 -9.38 -7.71 -9.89
N GLU A 47 -9.71 -6.41 -9.71
CA GLU A 47 -8.99 -5.30 -10.37
C GLU A 47 -7.59 -5.13 -9.76
N MET A 48 -7.49 -5.29 -8.43
CA MET A 48 -6.23 -5.18 -7.71
C MET A 48 -5.24 -6.29 -8.12
N ASP A 49 -5.69 -7.52 -8.37
CA ASP A 49 -4.81 -8.59 -8.84
C ASP A 49 -4.19 -8.27 -10.20
N VAL A 50 -4.98 -7.72 -11.12
CA VAL A 50 -4.48 -7.27 -12.43
C VAL A 50 -3.42 -6.18 -12.26
N LEU A 51 -3.70 -5.17 -11.43
CA LEU A 51 -2.77 -4.06 -11.18
C LEU A 51 -1.49 -4.53 -10.47
N SER A 52 -1.61 -5.45 -9.53
CA SER A 52 -0.48 -6.02 -8.79
C SER A 52 0.44 -6.83 -9.70
N ARG A 53 -0.12 -7.57 -10.69
CA ARG A 53 0.70 -8.28 -11.68
C ARG A 53 1.48 -7.32 -12.57
N ALA A 54 0.86 -6.22 -13.00
CA ALA A 54 1.57 -5.19 -13.77
C ALA A 54 2.70 -4.56 -12.94
N HIS A 55 2.46 -4.26 -11.68
CA HIS A 55 3.47 -3.76 -10.75
C HIS A 55 4.63 -4.74 -10.57
N TRP A 56 4.33 -6.02 -10.30
CA TRP A 56 5.34 -7.06 -10.14
C TRP A 56 6.26 -7.17 -11.36
N GLN A 57 5.69 -7.19 -12.55
CA GLN A 57 6.45 -7.29 -13.78
C GLN A 57 7.38 -6.09 -14.01
N GLU A 58 6.98 -4.91 -13.55
CA GLU A 58 7.75 -3.69 -13.78
C GLU A 58 8.82 -3.41 -12.72
N THR A 59 8.60 -3.78 -11.46
CA THR A 59 9.43 -3.28 -10.36
C THR A 59 10.12 -4.35 -9.52
N GLU A 60 9.61 -5.58 -9.48
CA GLU A 60 10.11 -6.61 -8.57
C GLU A 60 11.16 -7.53 -9.23
N PHE A 61 12.03 -6.98 -10.08
CA PHE A 61 13.04 -7.74 -10.84
C PHE A 61 13.91 -8.67 -10.00
N HIS A 62 14.26 -8.26 -8.80
CA HIS A 62 15.07 -9.06 -7.88
C HIS A 62 14.34 -10.32 -7.38
N GLN A 63 13.04 -10.41 -7.57
CA GLN A 63 12.20 -11.55 -7.18
C GLN A 63 11.66 -12.36 -8.36
N HIS A 64 11.98 -12.02 -9.61
CA HIS A 64 11.40 -12.68 -10.80
C HIS A 64 11.77 -14.16 -10.94
N HIS A 65 12.76 -14.65 -10.17
CA HIS A 65 13.03 -16.09 -10.03
C HIS A 65 11.97 -16.81 -9.19
N LEU A 66 11.10 -16.07 -8.49
CA LEU A 66 9.98 -16.58 -7.72
C LEU A 66 8.68 -16.38 -8.49
N LYS A 67 7.70 -17.23 -8.21
CA LYS A 67 6.33 -17.01 -8.69
C LYS A 67 5.62 -16.03 -7.78
N MET A 68 5.05 -14.96 -8.33
CA MET A 68 4.18 -14.04 -7.57
C MET A 68 3.01 -14.81 -6.96
N ASN A 69 2.81 -14.66 -5.66
CA ASN A 69 1.72 -15.28 -4.91
C ASN A 69 1.31 -14.36 -3.76
N LEU A 70 0.45 -13.39 -4.05
CA LEU A 70 -0.03 -12.44 -3.04
C LEU A 70 -1.04 -13.11 -2.10
N ASP A 71 -0.87 -12.87 -0.81
CA ASP A 71 -1.77 -13.37 0.23
C ASP A 71 -2.86 -12.33 0.55
N TYR A 72 -3.87 -12.26 -0.34
CA TYR A 72 -4.97 -11.32 -0.19
C TYR A 72 -5.80 -11.57 1.09
N ASP A 73 -5.92 -12.82 1.55
CA ASP A 73 -6.67 -13.12 2.77
C ASP A 73 -6.02 -12.46 3.99
N VAL A 74 -4.69 -12.51 4.06
CA VAL A 74 -3.93 -11.82 5.12
C VAL A 74 -4.08 -10.30 4.99
N MET A 75 -3.97 -9.74 3.78
CA MET A 75 -4.12 -8.30 3.57
C MET A 75 -5.52 -7.79 3.94
N VAL A 76 -6.58 -8.53 3.56
CA VAL A 76 -7.96 -8.20 3.96
C VAL A 76 -8.14 -8.33 5.47
N SER A 77 -7.53 -9.34 6.09
CA SER A 77 -7.54 -9.46 7.55
C SER A 77 -6.85 -8.27 8.23
N GLU A 78 -5.70 -7.84 7.73
CA GLU A 78 -4.98 -6.66 8.26
C GLU A 78 -5.80 -5.36 8.08
N GLU A 79 -6.49 -5.20 6.95
CA GLU A 79 -7.42 -4.09 6.73
C GLU A 79 -8.57 -4.13 7.75
N ASN A 80 -9.18 -5.29 7.97
CA ASN A 80 -10.28 -5.48 8.90
C ASN A 80 -9.89 -5.22 10.37
N HIS A 81 -8.60 -5.36 10.69
CA HIS A 81 -8.05 -5.05 12.02
C HIS A 81 -7.45 -3.63 12.12
N GLY A 82 -7.66 -2.79 11.10
CA GLY A 82 -7.23 -1.39 11.10
C GLY A 82 -5.72 -1.18 10.98
N SER A 83 -4.99 -2.17 10.47
CA SER A 83 -3.54 -2.08 10.27
C SER A 83 -3.13 -1.86 8.80
N LEU A 84 -4.11 -1.75 7.89
CA LEU A 84 -3.89 -1.49 6.47
C LEU A 84 -4.96 -0.54 5.94
N ILE A 85 -4.57 0.36 5.03
CA ILE A 85 -5.47 1.15 4.19
C ILE A 85 -5.06 0.98 2.74
N GLN A 86 -6.04 0.72 1.87
CA GLN A 86 -5.85 0.71 0.43
C GLN A 86 -6.35 2.02 -0.16
N PHE A 87 -5.43 2.84 -0.66
CA PHE A 87 -5.74 4.01 -1.47
C PHE A 87 -5.68 3.64 -2.95
N THR A 88 -6.56 4.22 -3.75
CA THR A 88 -6.69 3.93 -5.18
C THR A 88 -6.65 5.18 -6.03
N ALA A 89 -6.28 5.01 -7.29
CA ALA A 89 -6.48 5.98 -8.35
C ALA A 89 -7.38 5.35 -9.41
N ARG A 90 -8.50 6.01 -9.69
CA ARG A 90 -9.45 5.59 -10.73
C ARG A 90 -9.48 6.60 -11.88
N CYS A 91 -9.63 6.08 -13.11
CA CYS A 91 -9.95 6.86 -14.31
C CYS A 91 -11.34 6.43 -14.78
N GLY A 92 -12.38 7.24 -14.49
CA GLY A 92 -13.75 6.74 -14.51
C GLY A 92 -13.88 5.57 -13.52
N ASP A 93 -14.45 4.46 -13.99
CA ASP A 93 -14.63 3.25 -13.15
C ASP A 93 -13.37 2.37 -13.11
N ALA A 94 -12.40 2.57 -14.00
CA ALA A 94 -11.21 1.73 -14.10
C ALA A 94 -10.20 2.01 -12.96
N LEU A 95 -9.75 0.96 -12.28
CA LEU A 95 -8.65 1.03 -11.33
C LEU A 95 -7.32 1.12 -12.10
N VAL A 96 -6.63 2.26 -11.98
CA VAL A 96 -5.40 2.55 -12.74
C VAL A 96 -4.17 2.77 -11.87
N GLY A 97 -4.35 2.75 -10.56
CA GLY A 97 -3.23 2.86 -9.61
C GLY A 97 -3.64 2.60 -8.18
N ASN A 98 -2.64 2.38 -7.35
CA ASN A 98 -2.83 2.13 -5.93
C ASN A 98 -1.66 2.63 -5.09
N LEU A 99 -1.96 2.88 -3.83
CA LEU A 99 -1.00 3.12 -2.75
C LEU A 99 -1.49 2.36 -1.52
N ARG A 100 -0.79 1.31 -1.14
CA ARG A 100 -1.07 0.53 0.06
C ARG A 100 -0.24 1.04 1.22
N VAL A 101 -0.90 1.26 2.35
CA VAL A 101 -0.25 1.81 3.55
C VAL A 101 -0.53 0.92 4.75
N TYR A 102 0.52 0.44 5.39
CA TYR A 102 0.45 -0.23 6.68
C TYR A 102 0.50 0.79 7.81
N LEU A 103 -0.38 0.60 8.77
CA LEU A 103 -0.50 1.41 9.97
C LEU A 103 0.16 0.70 11.15
N ARG A 104 1.16 1.33 11.74
CA ARG A 104 1.98 0.70 12.78
C ARG A 104 2.25 1.66 13.94
N THR A 105 2.71 1.08 15.05
CA THR A 105 3.24 1.84 16.20
C THR A 105 4.72 1.53 16.34
N SER A 106 5.55 2.54 16.42
CA SER A 106 6.98 2.39 16.66
C SER A 106 7.24 1.72 18.01
N ARG A 107 8.01 0.65 18.01
CA ARG A 107 8.42 -0.03 19.25
C ARG A 107 9.42 0.78 20.07
N HIS A 108 10.10 1.73 19.47
CA HIS A 108 11.11 2.57 20.14
C HIS A 108 10.50 3.83 20.74
N THR A 109 9.53 4.45 20.08
CA THR A 109 9.01 5.77 20.47
C THR A 109 7.52 5.75 20.84
N ARG A 110 6.80 4.65 20.55
CA ARG A 110 5.35 4.51 20.62
C ARG A 110 4.58 5.50 19.71
N GLN A 111 5.26 6.21 18.85
CA GLN A 111 4.60 7.06 17.86
C GLN A 111 3.92 6.21 16.78
N LYS A 112 2.78 6.68 16.31
CA LYS A 112 2.07 6.11 15.16
C LYS A 112 2.86 6.43 13.89
N LEU A 113 3.12 5.41 13.07
CA LEU A 113 3.79 5.55 11.78
C LEU A 113 3.01 4.83 10.69
N ALA A 114 2.93 5.44 9.54
CA ALA A 114 2.38 4.87 8.32
C ALA A 114 3.54 4.43 7.40
N MET A 115 3.44 3.24 6.83
CA MET A 115 4.48 2.68 5.96
C MET A 115 3.87 2.33 4.61
N GLU A 116 4.36 2.97 3.56
CA GLU A 116 4.04 2.56 2.20
C GLU A 116 4.62 1.16 1.94
N ASP A 117 3.81 0.32 1.30
CA ASP A 117 4.18 -1.02 0.84
C ASP A 117 4.20 -1.08 -0.69
N THR A 118 3.24 -0.44 -1.33
CA THR A 118 3.08 -0.45 -2.77
C THR A 118 2.61 0.91 -3.24
N LEU A 119 3.37 1.53 -4.13
CA LEU A 119 2.95 2.70 -4.91
C LEU A 119 3.06 2.36 -6.39
N PHE A 120 1.95 2.32 -7.09
CA PHE A 120 1.92 2.03 -8.51
C PHE A 120 0.81 2.79 -9.24
N LEU A 121 1.12 3.27 -10.43
CA LEU A 121 0.18 3.80 -11.42
C LEU A 121 0.52 3.16 -12.76
N LEU A 122 -0.47 2.81 -13.56
CA LEU A 122 -0.25 2.40 -14.95
C LEU A 122 0.50 3.51 -15.72
N ALA A 123 1.38 3.12 -16.62
CA ALA A 123 2.34 4.03 -17.27
C ALA A 123 1.68 5.24 -17.94
N GLU A 124 0.54 5.04 -18.60
CA GLU A 124 -0.25 6.08 -19.26
C GLU A 124 -0.82 7.12 -18.30
N HIS A 125 -0.94 6.77 -17.01
CA HIS A 125 -1.47 7.65 -15.97
C HIS A 125 -0.39 8.32 -15.10
N ARG A 126 0.90 8.09 -15.37
CA ARG A 126 2.04 8.68 -14.64
C ARG A 126 2.37 10.12 -15.07
N ARG A 127 1.51 10.75 -15.87
CA ARG A 127 1.76 12.09 -16.42
C ARG A 127 1.60 13.18 -15.34
N GLY A 128 2.36 14.25 -15.52
CA GLY A 128 2.30 15.39 -14.61
C GLY A 128 2.71 15.03 -13.18
N ARG A 129 1.83 15.32 -12.23
CA ARG A 129 2.06 15.10 -10.78
C ARG A 129 1.16 14.01 -10.18
N ASN A 130 0.60 13.11 -10.98
CA ASN A 130 -0.40 12.16 -10.48
C ASN A 130 0.11 11.26 -9.35
N GLY A 131 1.33 10.70 -9.49
CA GLY A 131 1.93 9.89 -8.41
C GLY A 131 2.13 10.69 -7.12
N MET A 132 2.66 11.92 -7.24
CA MET A 132 2.84 12.83 -6.11
C MET A 132 1.51 13.13 -5.42
N ARG A 133 0.47 13.45 -6.18
CA ARG A 133 -0.85 13.79 -5.63
C ARG A 133 -1.54 12.61 -4.96
N LEU A 134 -1.30 11.38 -5.44
CA LEU A 134 -1.78 10.17 -4.76
C LEU A 134 -1.09 10.01 -3.40
N ILE A 135 0.22 10.23 -3.33
CA ILE A 135 0.97 10.22 -2.06
C ILE A 135 0.43 11.32 -1.13
N GLU A 136 0.32 12.56 -1.60
CA GLU A 136 -0.19 13.70 -0.82
C GLU A 136 -1.62 13.45 -0.30
N TYR A 137 -2.46 12.77 -1.08
CA TYR A 137 -3.79 12.36 -0.65
C TYR A 137 -3.73 11.38 0.52
N ALA A 138 -2.93 10.32 0.39
CA ALA A 138 -2.76 9.33 1.46
C ALA A 138 -2.12 9.95 2.71
N GLU A 139 -1.12 10.81 2.57
CA GLU A 139 -0.49 11.54 3.68
C GLU A 139 -1.52 12.34 4.49
N ARG A 140 -2.39 13.10 3.81
CA ARG A 140 -3.44 13.87 4.49
C ARG A 140 -4.42 12.95 5.24
N CYS A 141 -4.82 11.83 4.63
CA CYS A 141 -5.73 10.88 5.25
C CYS A 141 -5.12 10.29 6.53
N VAL A 142 -3.87 9.80 6.46
CA VAL A 142 -3.22 9.18 7.63
C VAL A 142 -2.83 10.23 8.69
N ALA A 143 -2.47 11.45 8.30
CA ALA A 143 -2.25 12.55 9.23
C ALA A 143 -3.53 12.89 10.00
N GLY A 144 -4.69 12.88 9.33
CA GLY A 144 -6.01 13.04 9.96
C GLY A 144 -6.32 11.97 11.02
N LEU A 145 -5.75 10.77 10.89
CA LEU A 145 -5.83 9.69 11.90
C LEU A 145 -4.82 9.86 13.05
N GLY A 146 -4.02 10.92 13.04
CA GLY A 146 -3.00 11.20 14.05
C GLY A 146 -1.71 10.42 13.88
N TYR A 147 -1.39 9.97 12.65
CA TYR A 147 -0.10 9.37 12.34
C TYR A 147 0.96 10.47 12.23
N TYR A 148 2.09 10.29 12.93
CA TYR A 148 3.15 11.28 13.04
C TYR A 148 4.16 11.20 11.89
N GLU A 149 4.35 10.01 11.31
CA GLU A 149 5.39 9.73 10.34
C GLU A 149 4.82 8.92 9.18
N PHE A 150 5.19 9.30 7.96
CA PHE A 150 4.93 8.53 6.74
C PHE A 150 6.26 8.07 6.16
N ARG A 151 6.44 6.77 6.00
CA ARG A 151 7.62 6.15 5.39
C ARG A 151 7.26 5.60 4.03
N ALA A 152 8.15 5.82 3.07
CA ALA A 152 8.04 5.22 1.74
C ALA A 152 9.37 4.55 1.38
N THR A 153 9.28 3.46 0.63
CA THR A 153 10.43 2.77 0.05
C THR A 153 10.53 3.05 -1.43
N THR A 154 11.71 2.94 -2.00
CA THR A 154 11.93 3.11 -3.44
C THR A 154 12.81 2.00 -3.97
N LYS A 155 12.45 1.47 -5.12
CA LYS A 155 13.29 0.49 -5.84
C LYS A 155 14.40 1.23 -6.59
N LEU A 156 15.59 0.66 -6.61
CA LEU A 156 16.74 1.23 -7.33
C LEU A 156 16.54 1.30 -8.84
N VAL A 157 15.59 0.52 -9.38
CA VAL A 157 15.30 0.43 -10.82
C VAL A 157 14.45 1.57 -11.36
N ASN A 158 13.91 2.43 -10.49
CA ASN A 158 13.05 3.54 -10.91
C ASN A 158 13.48 4.88 -10.30
N SER A 159 12.81 5.96 -10.69
CA SER A 159 13.12 7.32 -10.23
C SER A 159 12.25 7.79 -9.05
N THR A 160 11.52 6.90 -8.40
CA THR A 160 10.61 7.26 -7.30
C THR A 160 11.36 7.95 -6.14
N GLY A 161 12.62 7.60 -5.90
CA GLY A 161 13.45 8.27 -4.90
C GLY A 161 13.57 9.77 -5.14
N ARG A 162 13.77 10.22 -6.39
CA ARG A 162 13.82 11.65 -6.74
C ARG A 162 12.48 12.35 -6.50
N LEU A 163 11.37 11.65 -6.75
CA LEU A 163 10.03 12.16 -6.44
C LEU A 163 9.88 12.38 -4.93
N LEU A 164 10.27 11.40 -4.12
CA LEU A 164 10.20 11.49 -2.66
C LEU A 164 11.08 12.63 -2.12
N GLU A 165 12.31 12.78 -2.61
CA GLU A 165 13.18 13.91 -2.25
C GLU A 165 12.57 15.26 -2.62
N PHE A 166 11.97 15.37 -3.82
CA PHE A 166 11.23 16.56 -4.25
C PHE A 166 10.06 16.86 -3.29
N MET A 167 9.37 15.84 -2.79
CA MET A 167 8.31 15.94 -1.80
C MET A 167 8.84 16.14 -0.36
N LYS A 168 10.15 16.38 -0.18
CA LYS A 168 10.81 16.64 1.11
C LYS A 168 10.91 15.40 2.03
N TYR A 169 10.79 14.21 1.49
CA TYR A 169 11.20 13.01 2.22
C TYR A 169 12.72 13.00 2.41
N LYS A 170 13.15 12.49 3.55
CA LYS A 170 14.58 12.35 3.87
C LYS A 170 14.95 10.86 3.80
N PRO A 171 16.01 10.47 3.08
CA PRO A 171 16.50 9.10 3.10
C PRO A 171 17.01 8.77 4.51
N VAL A 172 16.53 7.68 5.10
CA VAL A 172 16.84 7.28 6.48
C VAL A 172 17.44 5.89 6.59
N ALA A 173 17.31 5.05 5.56
CA ALA A 173 17.83 3.68 5.55
C ALA A 173 18.10 3.21 4.11
N THR A 174 18.94 2.18 4.00
CA THR A 174 19.14 1.39 2.78
C THR A 174 18.86 -0.06 3.12
N GLU A 175 18.09 -0.75 2.27
CA GLU A 175 17.75 -2.15 2.43
C GLU A 175 18.67 -3.01 1.56
N TYR A 176 19.16 -4.13 2.11
CA TYR A 176 20.00 -5.11 1.43
C TYR A 176 19.35 -6.49 1.49
N VAL A 177 19.38 -7.21 0.39
CA VAL A 177 18.83 -8.57 0.25
C VAL A 177 19.96 -9.58 0.05
N LYS A 178 19.87 -10.72 0.76
CA LYS A 178 20.67 -11.92 0.52
C LYS A 178 19.74 -13.13 0.52
N PHE A 179 19.70 -13.85 -0.60
CA PHE A 179 18.98 -15.13 -0.65
C PHE A 179 19.81 -16.20 0.09
N LEU A 180 19.17 -16.93 1.00
CA LEU A 180 19.83 -17.93 1.85
C LEU A 180 19.73 -19.35 1.29
N LYS A 181 18.87 -19.54 0.29
CA LYS A 181 18.72 -20.80 -0.47
C LYS A 181 18.63 -20.44 -1.95
N GLU A 182 19.34 -21.21 -2.77
CA GLU A 182 19.20 -21.25 -4.22
C GLU A 182 18.15 -22.28 -4.62
#